data_0f3aa9a40dcb040a3abfc81dc63fd7e7
#
_entry.id   0f3aa9a40dcb040a3abfc81dc63fd7e7
#
_cell.length_a   1.000
_cell.length_b   1.000
_cell.length_c   1.000
_cell.angle_alpha   90.00
_cell.angle_beta   90.00
_cell.angle_gamma   90.00
#
_symmetry.space_group_name_H-M   'P 1'
#
loop_
_entity.id
_entity.type
_entity.pdbx_description
1 polymer ?
#
loop_
_entity_poly.entity_id
_entity_poly.type
_entity_poly.pdbx_seq_one_letter_code
_entity_poly.pdbx_strand_id
1 'polypeptide(L)'
;IQSLAAGEPFRDIHAPIKIRGELRWWRLSGRRIKTRDGMSKHMRGVAADITSARIAEAKVAHLAHFDSLTNLPNRALFNQSLKRSVSRMRDDQKLAVLYLDLDDFKTINDTLGHGAGDTVLKSVASRLEQTIGIQGMVARLGGDEFAISLRNCGSNDDVMRIANEIIKNVSKPLIVDGHRITTGVSIGIAIAPEAGTGCEELVKYSDIALYHAKQNGRRCAALFETSMHEAVQERRNIEVDLRAALKRNELELFYQPLVSIETSEIIGYEALLRWNHSEKGMIMPDVFIPVA
;
A
#
# COMPACT_ATOMS: atom_id res chain seq x y z
N ILE A 1 23.50 -8.63 -37.31
CA ILE A 1 24.87 -9.08 -37.66
C ILE A 1 24.88 -9.65 -39.09
N GLN A 2 23.86 -10.46 -39.48
CA GLN A 2 23.79 -11.04 -40.82
C GLN A 2 23.68 -9.96 -41.94
N SER A 3 22.88 -8.91 -41.74
CA SER A 3 22.72 -7.79 -42.71
C SER A 3 24.02 -6.97 -42.86
N LEU A 4 24.82 -6.84 -41.80
CA LEU A 4 26.15 -6.22 -41.83
C LEU A 4 27.13 -7.00 -42.71
N ALA A 5 27.09 -8.33 -42.63
CA ALA A 5 27.93 -9.22 -43.42
C ALA A 5 27.53 -9.27 -44.89
N ALA A 6 26.21 -9.14 -45.19
CA ALA A 6 25.68 -9.14 -46.54
C ALA A 6 25.88 -7.80 -47.27
N GLY A 7 26.29 -6.73 -46.59
CA GLY A 7 26.50 -5.40 -47.17
C GLY A 7 25.20 -4.68 -47.58
N GLU A 8 24.06 -5.09 -47.02
CA GLU A 8 22.77 -4.44 -47.24
C GLU A 8 22.63 -3.16 -46.42
N PRO A 9 21.86 -2.17 -46.84
CA PRO A 9 21.55 -1.02 -46.01
C PRO A 9 20.83 -1.45 -44.75
N PHE A 10 21.24 -0.95 -43.61
CA PHE A 10 20.57 -1.18 -42.33
C PHE A 10 20.28 0.14 -41.65
N ARG A 11 19.19 0.18 -40.92
CA ARG A 11 18.77 1.35 -40.12
C ARG A 11 18.39 0.90 -38.71
N ASP A 12 18.74 1.73 -37.77
CA ASP A 12 18.27 1.65 -36.39
C ASP A 12 18.55 0.30 -35.69
N ILE A 13 19.71 -0.30 -35.99
CA ILE A 13 20.15 -1.51 -35.26
C ILE A 13 20.70 -1.11 -33.92
N HIS A 14 20.12 -1.63 -32.85
CA HIS A 14 20.61 -1.47 -31.48
C HIS A 14 21.49 -2.67 -31.13
N ALA A 15 22.75 -2.42 -30.82
CA ALA A 15 23.69 -3.46 -30.49
C ALA A 15 24.48 -3.15 -29.21
N PRO A 16 24.66 -4.13 -28.31
CA PRO A 16 25.58 -4.00 -27.19
C PRO A 16 27.01 -4.17 -27.70
N ILE A 17 27.87 -3.19 -27.47
CA ILE A 17 29.27 -3.19 -27.86
C ILE A 17 30.15 -3.00 -26.63
N LYS A 18 31.13 -3.86 -26.45
CA LYS A 18 32.08 -3.76 -25.33
C LYS A 18 33.23 -2.82 -25.72
N ILE A 19 33.34 -1.66 -25.05
CA ILE A 19 34.40 -0.68 -25.28
C ILE A 19 35.22 -0.54 -24.00
N ARG A 20 36.51 -0.81 -24.05
CA ARG A 20 37.45 -0.77 -22.90
C ARG A 20 36.94 -1.55 -21.68
N GLY A 21 36.28 -2.67 -21.92
CA GLY A 21 35.75 -3.52 -20.85
C GLY A 21 34.30 -3.18 -20.44
N GLU A 22 33.77 -2.00 -20.75
CA GLU A 22 32.43 -1.56 -20.43
C GLU A 22 31.44 -1.91 -21.54
N LEU A 23 30.25 -2.40 -21.20
CA LEU A 23 29.16 -2.68 -22.12
C LEU A 23 28.40 -1.38 -22.40
N ARG A 24 28.40 -0.95 -23.69
CA ARG A 24 27.67 0.23 -24.14
C ARG A 24 26.71 -0.14 -25.25
N TRP A 25 25.56 0.52 -25.28
CA TRP A 25 24.55 0.33 -26.28
C TRP A 25 24.69 1.35 -27.39
N TRP A 26 24.84 0.86 -28.63
CA TRP A 26 24.99 1.71 -29.80
C TRP A 26 23.82 1.54 -30.75
N ARG A 27 23.35 2.66 -31.29
CA ARG A 27 22.40 2.71 -32.40
C ARG A 27 23.21 2.91 -33.69
N LEU A 28 23.06 1.96 -34.61
CA LEU A 28 23.85 1.89 -35.83
C LEU A 28 22.94 2.00 -37.05
N SER A 29 23.30 2.84 -37.99
CA SER A 29 22.66 2.91 -39.33
C SER A 29 23.74 3.04 -40.38
N GLY A 30 23.64 2.31 -41.47
CA GLY A 30 24.66 2.32 -42.50
C GLY A 30 24.16 1.88 -43.87
N ARG A 31 24.87 2.31 -44.88
CA ARG A 31 24.65 1.91 -46.27
C ARG A 31 25.98 1.66 -47.00
N ARG A 32 25.94 0.76 -47.96
CA ARG A 32 27.08 0.51 -48.86
C ARG A 32 27.38 1.71 -49.73
N ILE A 33 28.63 2.07 -49.86
CA ILE A 33 29.09 3.09 -50.81
C ILE A 33 29.51 2.38 -52.08
N LYS A 34 29.01 2.82 -53.22
CA LYS A 34 29.52 2.44 -54.52
C LYS A 34 30.76 3.29 -54.85
N THR A 35 31.91 2.70 -55.05
CA THR A 35 33.10 3.36 -55.62
C THR A 35 33.01 3.39 -57.15
N ARG A 36 33.76 4.27 -57.81
CA ARG A 36 33.80 4.42 -59.27
C ARG A 36 34.11 3.12 -59.99
N ASP A 37 34.86 2.22 -59.37
CA ASP A 37 35.32 0.93 -59.93
C ASP A 37 34.34 -0.23 -59.66
N GLY A 38 33.13 0.02 -59.18
CA GLY A 38 32.10 -1.01 -58.96
C GLY A 38 32.38 -2.01 -57.79
N MET A 39 33.57 -2.00 -57.23
CA MET A 39 34.04 -2.93 -56.19
C MET A 39 34.12 -2.31 -54.78
N SER A 40 33.06 -1.71 -54.31
CA SER A 40 33.11 -1.12 -52.97
C SER A 40 32.85 -2.14 -51.86
N LYS A 41 33.84 -2.37 -51.02
CA LYS A 41 33.76 -3.09 -49.73
C LYS A 41 33.52 -2.14 -48.55
N HIS A 42 33.18 -0.86 -48.80
CA HIS A 42 33.09 0.16 -47.77
C HIS A 42 31.63 0.46 -47.43
N MET A 43 31.38 0.60 -46.15
CA MET A 43 30.10 1.07 -45.61
C MET A 43 30.28 2.46 -44.99
N ARG A 44 29.33 3.36 -45.24
CA ARG A 44 29.23 4.63 -44.53
C ARG A 44 28.02 4.58 -43.63
N GLY A 45 28.21 4.91 -42.38
CA GLY A 45 27.13 4.89 -41.41
C GLY A 45 27.28 5.95 -40.32
N VAL A 46 26.29 6.00 -39.48
CA VAL A 46 26.25 6.79 -38.25
C VAL A 46 26.12 5.82 -37.10
N ALA A 47 26.90 6.05 -36.07
CA ALA A 47 26.81 5.33 -34.81
C ALA A 47 26.59 6.35 -33.68
N ALA A 48 25.61 6.10 -32.83
CA ALA A 48 25.30 6.92 -31.68
C ALA A 48 25.31 6.05 -30.42
N ASP A 49 26.02 6.50 -29.39
CA ASP A 49 25.96 5.87 -28.06
C ASP A 49 24.60 6.23 -27.43
N ILE A 50 23.77 5.22 -27.22
CA ILE A 50 22.44 5.33 -26.62
C ILE A 50 22.37 4.73 -25.21
N THR A 51 23.52 4.47 -24.60
CA THR A 51 23.61 3.81 -23.28
C THR A 51 22.87 4.58 -22.21
N SER A 52 23.13 5.87 -22.11
CA SER A 52 22.46 6.75 -21.12
C SER A 52 20.95 6.84 -21.35
N ALA A 53 20.53 6.95 -22.62
CA ALA A 53 19.11 6.99 -22.98
C ALA A 53 18.39 5.68 -22.57
N ARG A 54 19.00 4.52 -22.88
CA ARG A 54 18.44 3.21 -22.48
C ARG A 54 18.40 3.00 -20.97
N ILE A 55 19.43 3.44 -20.25
CA ILE A 55 19.43 3.37 -18.78
C ILE A 55 18.33 4.26 -18.21
N ALA A 56 18.16 5.47 -18.74
CA ALA A 56 17.09 6.37 -18.32
C ALA A 56 15.69 5.78 -18.62
N GLU A 57 15.50 5.23 -19.80
CA GLU A 57 14.25 4.58 -20.20
C GLU A 57 13.92 3.36 -19.32
N ALA A 58 14.92 2.50 -19.07
CA ALA A 58 14.77 1.36 -18.18
C ALA A 58 14.46 1.80 -16.74
N LYS A 59 15.09 2.89 -16.28
CA LYS A 59 14.79 3.47 -14.94
C LYS A 59 13.37 4.02 -14.87
N VAL A 60 12.90 4.73 -15.88
CA VAL A 60 11.52 5.23 -15.96
C VAL A 60 10.53 4.05 -15.98
N ALA A 61 10.78 3.03 -16.80
CA ALA A 61 9.96 1.82 -16.83
C ALA A 61 9.93 1.09 -15.49
N HIS A 62 11.07 1.04 -14.78
CA HIS A 62 11.15 0.45 -13.45
C HIS A 62 10.33 1.27 -12.43
N LEU A 63 10.49 2.59 -12.40
CA LEU A 63 9.76 3.49 -11.51
C LEU A 63 8.24 3.49 -11.76
N ALA A 64 7.80 3.16 -12.96
CA ALA A 64 6.38 3.00 -13.26
C ALA A 64 5.73 1.82 -12.50
N HIS A 65 6.53 0.83 -12.05
CA HIS A 65 6.04 -0.41 -11.46
C HIS A 65 6.59 -0.72 -10.05
N PHE A 66 7.69 -0.08 -9.66
CA PHE A 66 8.35 -0.37 -8.39
C PHE A 66 8.53 0.90 -7.54
N ASP A 67 8.50 0.73 -6.23
CA ASP A 67 8.80 1.79 -5.26
C ASP A 67 10.31 2.05 -5.23
N SER A 68 10.71 3.31 -5.33
CA SER A 68 12.11 3.70 -5.44
C SER A 68 12.94 3.49 -4.17
N LEU A 69 12.30 3.43 -3.00
CA LEU A 69 12.96 3.25 -1.72
C LEU A 69 13.18 1.79 -1.36
N THR A 70 12.11 0.98 -1.50
CA THR A 70 12.08 -0.41 -1.05
C THR A 70 12.31 -1.42 -2.17
N ASN A 71 12.19 -0.97 -3.42
CA ASN A 71 12.21 -1.83 -4.62
C ASN A 71 11.09 -2.87 -4.69
N LEU A 72 10.09 -2.76 -3.81
CA LEU A 72 8.87 -3.56 -3.91
C LEU A 72 7.99 -3.09 -5.07
N PRO A 73 7.10 -3.93 -5.61
CA PRO A 73 5.98 -3.50 -6.43
C PRO A 73 5.29 -2.27 -5.84
N ASN A 74 5.01 -1.28 -6.69
CA ASN A 74 4.24 -0.11 -6.29
C ASN A 74 2.72 -0.37 -6.41
N ARG A 75 1.90 0.62 -6.03
CA ARG A 75 0.43 0.57 -6.12
C ARG A 75 -0.07 0.18 -7.50
N ALA A 76 0.57 0.67 -8.58
CA ALA A 76 0.15 0.38 -9.95
C ALA A 76 0.35 -1.10 -10.31
N LEU A 77 1.54 -1.65 -10.02
CA LEU A 77 1.84 -3.06 -10.28
C LEU A 77 1.02 -3.98 -9.39
N PHE A 78 0.81 -3.62 -8.12
CA PHE A 78 -0.04 -4.37 -7.20
C PHE A 78 -1.47 -4.50 -7.74
N ASN A 79 -2.11 -3.37 -8.10
CA ASN A 79 -3.47 -3.38 -8.63
C ASN A 79 -3.59 -4.16 -9.94
N GLN A 80 -2.60 -4.03 -10.84
CA GLN A 80 -2.56 -4.81 -12.07
C GLN A 80 -2.45 -6.31 -11.80
N SER A 81 -1.61 -6.72 -10.85
CA SER A 81 -1.44 -8.12 -10.47
C SER A 81 -2.69 -8.67 -9.79
N LEU A 82 -3.30 -7.88 -8.89
CA LEU A 82 -4.52 -8.26 -8.19
C LEU A 82 -5.67 -8.48 -9.18
N LYS A 83 -5.89 -7.56 -10.13
CA LYS A 83 -6.89 -7.71 -11.20
C LYS A 83 -6.70 -9.01 -11.98
N ARG A 84 -5.45 -9.36 -12.32
CA ARG A 84 -5.14 -10.63 -13.02
C ARG A 84 -5.40 -11.85 -12.11
N SER A 85 -5.14 -11.75 -10.82
CA SER A 85 -5.37 -12.85 -9.87
C SER A 85 -6.86 -13.11 -9.70
N VAL A 86 -7.65 -12.06 -9.52
CA VAL A 86 -9.12 -12.12 -9.43
C VAL A 86 -9.72 -12.73 -10.72
N SER A 87 -9.31 -12.24 -11.90
CA SER A 87 -9.86 -12.74 -13.17
C SER A 87 -9.51 -14.19 -13.51
N ARG A 88 -8.52 -14.79 -12.81
CA ARG A 88 -8.07 -16.17 -13.00
C ARG A 88 -8.45 -17.08 -11.84
N MET A 89 -9.07 -16.54 -10.81
CA MET A 89 -9.52 -17.29 -9.65
C MET A 89 -10.63 -18.27 -10.08
N ARG A 90 -10.52 -19.52 -9.63
CA ARG A 90 -11.55 -20.54 -9.80
C ARG A 90 -12.49 -20.53 -8.61
N ASP A 91 -13.66 -21.12 -8.76
CA ASP A 91 -14.69 -21.15 -7.72
C ASP A 91 -14.25 -21.87 -6.43
N ASP A 92 -13.27 -22.79 -6.54
CA ASP A 92 -12.70 -23.55 -5.42
C ASP A 92 -11.49 -22.85 -4.77
N GLN A 93 -11.07 -21.70 -5.29
CA GLN A 93 -9.88 -20.98 -4.83
C GLN A 93 -10.24 -19.77 -4.00
N LYS A 94 -9.37 -19.44 -3.05
CA LYS A 94 -9.44 -18.21 -2.27
C LYS A 94 -8.26 -17.29 -2.57
N LEU A 95 -8.54 -15.99 -2.53
CA LEU A 95 -7.56 -14.94 -2.70
C LEU A 95 -7.69 -13.98 -1.51
N ALA A 96 -6.61 -13.76 -0.77
CA ALA A 96 -6.60 -12.78 0.30
C ALA A 96 -5.84 -11.53 -0.10
N VAL A 97 -6.37 -10.38 0.29
CA VAL A 97 -5.72 -9.07 0.26
C VAL A 97 -5.51 -8.62 1.69
N LEU A 98 -4.27 -8.31 2.04
CA LEU A 98 -3.88 -7.75 3.32
C LEU A 98 -3.41 -6.33 3.08
N TYR A 99 -4.00 -5.37 3.77
CA TYR A 99 -3.56 -3.98 3.84
C TYR A 99 -2.86 -3.76 5.16
N LEU A 100 -1.67 -3.17 5.12
CA LEU A 100 -0.80 -3.02 6.28
C LEU A 100 -0.40 -1.55 6.44
N ASP A 101 -0.33 -1.11 7.68
CA ASP A 101 0.12 0.24 8.04
C ASP A 101 1.02 0.15 9.28
N LEU A 102 2.17 0.84 9.23
CA LEU A 102 3.12 0.82 10.33
C LEU A 102 2.65 1.75 11.45
N ASP A 103 2.45 1.18 12.62
CA ASP A 103 2.00 1.93 13.78
C ASP A 103 3.05 2.94 14.23
N ASP A 104 2.60 4.17 14.47
CA ASP A 104 3.41 5.27 15.00
C ASP A 104 4.65 5.64 14.15
N PHE A 105 4.66 5.30 12.85
CA PHE A 105 5.78 5.57 11.95
C PHE A 105 6.13 7.06 11.86
N LYS A 106 5.12 7.93 11.91
CA LYS A 106 5.33 9.39 11.96
C LYS A 106 6.20 9.79 13.15
N THR A 107 5.99 9.21 14.32
CA THR A 107 6.80 9.48 15.51
C THR A 107 8.28 9.12 15.30
N ILE A 108 8.57 8.04 14.57
CA ILE A 108 9.93 7.65 14.21
C ILE A 108 10.58 8.75 13.35
N ASN A 109 9.87 9.22 12.32
CA ASN A 109 10.35 10.30 11.45
C ASN A 109 10.56 11.61 12.22
N ASP A 110 9.60 11.98 13.07
CA ASP A 110 9.64 13.23 13.82
C ASP A 110 10.76 13.22 14.89
N THR A 111 11.12 12.04 15.42
CA THR A 111 12.12 11.90 16.49
C THR A 111 13.54 11.67 15.95
N LEU A 112 13.69 10.82 14.92
CA LEU A 112 14.99 10.32 14.42
C LEU A 112 15.30 10.79 13.00
N GLY A 113 14.38 11.53 12.37
CA GLY A 113 14.52 12.02 11.01
C GLY A 113 14.13 11.01 9.92
N HIS A 114 13.90 11.52 8.72
CA HIS A 114 13.44 10.72 7.56
C HIS A 114 14.43 9.61 7.14
N GLY A 115 15.74 9.80 7.35
CA GLY A 115 16.74 8.77 7.05
C GLY A 115 16.57 7.51 7.88
N ALA A 116 16.21 7.67 9.16
CA ALA A 116 15.90 6.55 10.05
C ALA A 116 14.59 5.87 9.61
N GLY A 117 13.56 6.65 9.26
CA GLY A 117 12.32 6.12 8.70
C GLY A 117 12.53 5.33 7.41
N ASP A 118 13.35 5.80 6.50
CA ASP A 118 13.72 5.09 5.27
C ASP A 118 14.37 3.73 5.55
N THR A 119 15.23 3.69 6.57
CA THR A 119 15.89 2.44 7.01
C THR A 119 14.88 1.45 7.61
N VAL A 120 13.93 1.95 8.40
CA VAL A 120 12.81 1.15 8.94
C VAL A 120 11.98 0.58 7.79
N LEU A 121 11.57 1.40 6.82
CA LEU A 121 10.77 0.96 5.66
C LEU A 121 11.47 -0.13 4.84
N LYS A 122 12.78 0.00 4.58
CA LYS A 122 13.56 -1.03 3.89
C LYS A 122 13.64 -2.33 4.69
N SER A 123 13.81 -2.24 6.00
CA SER A 123 13.83 -3.41 6.87
C SER A 123 12.49 -4.11 6.91
N VAL A 124 11.39 -3.36 7.03
CA VAL A 124 10.03 -3.91 6.98
C VAL A 124 9.77 -4.58 5.64
N ALA A 125 10.10 -3.94 4.52
CA ALA A 125 9.97 -4.51 3.18
C ALA A 125 10.65 -5.88 3.08
N SER A 126 11.91 -5.98 3.52
CA SER A 126 12.67 -7.24 3.52
C SER A 126 12.03 -8.31 4.42
N ARG A 127 11.55 -7.93 5.61
CA ARG A 127 10.86 -8.87 6.53
C ARG A 127 9.55 -9.40 5.94
N LEU A 128 8.79 -8.53 5.26
CA LEU A 128 7.56 -8.92 4.57
C LEU A 128 7.84 -9.89 3.42
N GLU A 129 8.84 -9.60 2.56
CA GLU A 129 9.23 -10.49 1.47
C GLU A 129 9.70 -11.85 2.00
N GLN A 130 10.51 -11.89 3.07
CA GLN A 130 10.98 -13.13 3.68
C GLN A 130 9.83 -13.95 4.29
N THR A 131 8.84 -13.28 4.89
CA THR A 131 7.69 -13.95 5.51
C THR A 131 6.74 -14.53 4.46
N ILE A 132 6.50 -13.81 3.38
CA ILE A 132 5.54 -14.20 2.32
C ILE A 132 6.18 -15.14 1.30
N GLY A 133 7.44 -14.92 0.95
CA GLY A 133 8.16 -15.72 -0.04
C GLY A 133 7.40 -15.84 -1.36
N ILE A 134 7.24 -17.06 -1.85
CA ILE A 134 6.58 -17.36 -3.14
C ILE A 134 5.04 -17.44 -3.04
N GLN A 135 4.47 -17.35 -1.83
CA GLN A 135 3.03 -17.54 -1.61
C GLN A 135 2.20 -16.33 -2.08
N GLY A 136 2.83 -15.17 -2.23
CA GLY A 136 2.13 -13.95 -2.58
C GLY A 136 3.01 -12.86 -3.15
N MET A 137 2.38 -11.71 -3.38
CA MET A 137 3.06 -10.48 -3.78
C MET A 137 3.01 -9.50 -2.62
N VAL A 138 4.16 -8.93 -2.26
CA VAL A 138 4.29 -7.80 -1.34
C VAL A 138 4.46 -6.53 -2.17
N ALA A 139 3.80 -5.46 -1.78
CA ALA A 139 3.89 -4.15 -2.42
C ALA A 139 3.96 -3.03 -1.38
N ARG A 140 4.57 -1.90 -1.74
CA ARG A 140 4.48 -0.65 -0.98
C ARG A 140 3.60 0.33 -1.74
N LEU A 141 2.57 0.85 -1.07
CA LEU A 141 1.56 1.71 -1.69
C LEU A 141 1.89 3.20 -1.59
N GLY A 142 2.72 3.55 -0.61
CA GLY A 142 3.21 4.91 -0.33
C GLY A 142 3.33 5.12 1.18
N GLY A 143 4.14 6.09 1.61
CA GLY A 143 4.31 6.36 3.04
C GLY A 143 4.73 5.12 3.83
N ASP A 144 3.95 4.76 4.83
CA ASP A 144 4.04 3.61 5.72
C ASP A 144 3.07 2.47 5.37
N GLU A 145 2.37 2.58 4.22
CA GLU A 145 1.39 1.61 3.75
C GLU A 145 2.02 0.52 2.87
N PHE A 146 1.71 -0.73 3.19
CA PHE A 146 2.04 -1.90 2.40
C PHE A 146 0.78 -2.69 2.05
N ALA A 147 0.87 -3.51 1.01
CA ALA A 147 -0.19 -4.45 0.65
C ALA A 147 0.39 -5.81 0.27
N ILE A 148 -0.36 -6.85 0.56
CA ILE A 148 -0.01 -8.23 0.21
C ILE A 148 -1.20 -8.87 -0.47
N SER A 149 -0.95 -9.62 -1.55
CA SER A 149 -1.95 -10.51 -2.15
C SER A 149 -1.48 -11.94 -2.05
N LEU A 150 -2.29 -12.80 -1.44
CA LEU A 150 -2.04 -14.24 -1.30
C LEU A 150 -2.99 -15.01 -2.20
N ARG A 151 -2.45 -15.86 -3.07
CA ARG A 151 -3.24 -16.74 -3.94
C ARG A 151 -3.31 -18.14 -3.34
N ASN A 152 -4.46 -18.79 -3.46
CA ASN A 152 -4.71 -20.11 -2.88
C ASN A 152 -4.39 -20.11 -1.37
N CYS A 153 -4.90 -19.12 -0.66
CA CYS A 153 -4.49 -18.80 0.70
C CYS A 153 -5.01 -19.79 1.78
N GLY A 154 -5.76 -20.83 1.39
CA GLY A 154 -6.31 -21.79 2.34
C GLY A 154 -7.53 -21.27 3.12
N SER A 155 -7.63 -21.62 4.37
CA SER A 155 -8.69 -21.18 5.27
C SER A 155 -8.46 -19.75 5.80
N ASN A 156 -9.50 -19.16 6.39
CA ASN A 156 -9.38 -17.86 7.08
C ASN A 156 -8.35 -17.94 8.22
N ASP A 157 -8.27 -19.07 8.93
CA ASP A 157 -7.30 -19.31 10.00
C ASP A 157 -5.86 -19.35 9.45
N ASP A 158 -5.65 -19.91 8.26
CA ASP A 158 -4.32 -19.90 7.62
C ASP A 158 -3.87 -18.47 7.28
N VAL A 159 -4.77 -17.64 6.77
CA VAL A 159 -4.48 -16.22 6.48
C VAL A 159 -4.20 -15.44 7.77
N MET A 160 -5.01 -15.66 8.81
CA MET A 160 -4.78 -15.05 10.13
C MET A 160 -3.45 -15.47 10.75
N ARG A 161 -3.05 -16.75 10.59
CA ARG A 161 -1.74 -17.23 11.04
C ARG A 161 -0.60 -16.51 10.32
N ILE A 162 -0.70 -16.34 9.01
CA ILE A 162 0.29 -15.57 8.22
C ILE A 162 0.34 -14.10 8.70
N ALA A 163 -0.81 -13.46 8.90
CA ALA A 163 -0.88 -12.08 9.39
C ALA A 163 -0.21 -11.93 10.78
N ASN A 164 -0.46 -12.86 11.70
CA ASN A 164 0.18 -12.86 13.02
C ASN A 164 1.70 -13.09 12.93
N GLU A 165 2.16 -13.91 11.99
CA GLU A 165 3.59 -14.10 11.73
C GLU A 165 4.24 -12.80 11.18
N ILE A 166 3.56 -12.08 10.30
CA ILE A 166 3.98 -10.78 9.81
C ILE A 166 4.13 -9.80 10.98
N ILE A 167 3.11 -9.66 11.83
CA ILE A 167 3.13 -8.78 13.01
C ILE A 167 4.34 -9.11 13.88
N LYS A 168 4.54 -10.38 14.20
CA LYS A 168 5.68 -10.84 15.01
C LYS A 168 7.02 -10.51 14.36
N ASN A 169 7.17 -10.69 13.05
CA ASN A 169 8.42 -10.45 12.34
C ASN A 169 8.71 -8.96 12.16
N VAL A 170 7.70 -8.15 11.84
CA VAL A 170 7.83 -6.69 11.73
C VAL A 170 8.18 -6.07 13.08
N SER A 171 7.58 -6.54 14.17
CA SER A 171 7.83 -6.03 15.52
C SER A 171 9.19 -6.40 16.11
N LYS A 172 10.02 -7.20 15.43
CA LYS A 172 11.40 -7.46 15.90
C LYS A 172 12.20 -6.16 15.94
N PRO A 173 12.96 -5.90 17.01
CA PRO A 173 13.78 -4.70 17.10
C PRO A 173 14.72 -4.53 15.92
N LEU A 174 14.96 -3.29 15.53
CA LEU A 174 15.91 -2.85 14.53
C LEU A 174 16.88 -1.85 15.18
N ILE A 175 18.14 -1.91 14.81
CA ILE A 175 19.14 -0.91 15.22
C ILE A 175 19.36 0.03 14.05
N VAL A 176 19.07 1.32 14.26
CA VAL A 176 19.30 2.41 13.29
C VAL A 176 20.08 3.50 13.99
N ASP A 177 21.24 3.84 13.46
CA ASP A 177 22.13 4.88 14.00
C ASP A 177 22.40 4.73 15.52
N GLY A 178 22.53 3.47 15.99
CA GLY A 178 22.76 3.15 17.39
C GLY A 178 21.49 3.12 18.27
N HIS A 179 20.34 3.54 17.77
CA HIS A 179 19.07 3.50 18.47
C HIS A 179 18.31 2.20 18.20
N ARG A 180 17.77 1.61 19.27
CA ARG A 180 16.90 0.43 19.17
C ARG A 180 15.47 0.86 18.91
N ILE A 181 14.97 0.62 17.70
CA ILE A 181 13.63 0.96 17.26
C ILE A 181 12.77 -0.31 17.22
N THR A 182 11.54 -0.19 17.68
CA THR A 182 10.50 -1.21 17.54
C THR A 182 9.28 -0.54 16.94
N THR A 183 8.83 -1.00 15.78
CA THR A 183 7.58 -0.55 15.15
C THR A 183 6.54 -1.65 15.24
N GLY A 184 5.27 -1.28 15.35
CA GLY A 184 4.15 -2.18 15.16
C GLY A 184 3.65 -2.17 13.72
N VAL A 185 2.75 -3.07 13.40
CA VAL A 185 1.99 -3.07 12.16
C VAL A 185 0.55 -3.50 12.44
N SER A 186 -0.40 -2.75 11.93
CA SER A 186 -1.81 -3.10 11.92
C SER A 186 -2.17 -3.65 10.54
N ILE A 187 -3.00 -4.69 10.50
CA ILE A 187 -3.32 -5.42 9.27
C ILE A 187 -4.83 -5.57 9.11
N GLY A 188 -5.37 -5.13 7.98
CA GLY A 188 -6.72 -5.44 7.56
C GLY A 188 -6.73 -6.48 6.44
N ILE A 189 -7.64 -7.44 6.50
CA ILE A 189 -7.68 -8.61 5.63
C ILE A 189 -9.05 -8.71 4.97
N ALA A 190 -9.06 -8.87 3.64
CA ALA A 190 -10.24 -9.23 2.89
C ALA A 190 -9.98 -10.51 2.07
N ILE A 191 -10.89 -11.47 2.10
CA ILE A 191 -10.74 -12.77 1.43
C ILE A 191 -11.88 -12.96 0.43
N ALA A 192 -11.52 -13.19 -0.82
CA ALA A 192 -12.47 -13.60 -1.86
C ALA A 192 -12.69 -15.12 -1.82
N PRO A 193 -13.95 -15.58 -2.08
CA PRO A 193 -15.10 -14.79 -2.53
C PRO A 193 -15.91 -14.12 -1.41
N GLU A 194 -15.65 -14.43 -0.13
CA GLU A 194 -16.48 -14.02 1.01
C GLU A 194 -16.59 -12.48 1.15
N ALA A 195 -15.51 -11.77 0.92
CA ALA A 195 -15.45 -10.31 0.94
C ALA A 195 -15.63 -9.69 -0.47
N GLY A 196 -16.34 -10.38 -1.36
CA GLY A 196 -16.56 -9.94 -2.74
C GLY A 196 -15.58 -10.55 -3.74
N THR A 197 -15.87 -10.35 -5.03
CA THR A 197 -15.11 -10.90 -6.15
C THR A 197 -14.47 -9.82 -7.02
N GLY A 198 -14.61 -8.56 -6.63
CA GLY A 198 -14.03 -7.41 -7.32
C GLY A 198 -12.70 -6.97 -6.72
N CYS A 199 -11.73 -6.59 -7.56
CA CYS A 199 -10.45 -6.05 -7.09
C CYS A 199 -10.63 -4.82 -6.20
N GLU A 200 -11.53 -3.90 -6.58
CA GLU A 200 -11.79 -2.66 -5.85
C GLU A 200 -12.48 -2.91 -4.51
N GLU A 201 -13.38 -3.91 -4.48
CA GLU A 201 -14.04 -4.34 -3.25
C GLU A 201 -13.05 -4.93 -2.25
N LEU A 202 -12.18 -5.84 -2.70
CA LEU A 202 -11.17 -6.46 -1.83
C LEU A 202 -10.22 -5.43 -1.23
N VAL A 203 -9.77 -4.45 -2.02
CA VAL A 203 -8.94 -3.34 -1.53
C VAL A 203 -9.72 -2.50 -0.52
N LYS A 204 -10.94 -2.10 -0.85
CA LYS A 204 -11.80 -1.31 0.04
C LYS A 204 -12.06 -2.03 1.37
N TYR A 205 -12.37 -3.31 1.32
CA TYR A 205 -12.73 -4.07 2.51
C TYR A 205 -11.52 -4.42 3.38
N SER A 206 -10.36 -4.64 2.77
CA SER A 206 -9.12 -4.76 3.54
C SER A 206 -8.73 -3.44 4.24
N ASP A 207 -8.99 -2.28 3.63
CA ASP A 207 -8.77 -0.98 4.26
C ASP A 207 -9.75 -0.74 5.44
N ILE A 208 -11.03 -1.09 5.28
CA ILE A 208 -12.01 -1.04 6.38
C ILE A 208 -11.59 -1.92 7.54
N ALA A 209 -11.13 -3.14 7.27
CA ALA A 209 -10.63 -4.03 8.30
C ALA A 209 -9.36 -3.49 8.97
N LEU A 210 -8.46 -2.83 8.23
CA LEU A 210 -7.29 -2.16 8.78
C LEU A 210 -7.68 -1.03 9.73
N TYR A 211 -8.66 -0.22 9.35
CA TYR A 211 -9.18 0.83 10.24
C TYR A 211 -9.70 0.23 11.56
N HIS A 212 -10.42 -0.89 11.47
CA HIS A 212 -10.92 -1.61 12.65
C HIS A 212 -9.77 -2.16 13.52
N ALA A 213 -8.72 -2.72 12.90
CA ALA A 213 -7.53 -3.16 13.63
C ALA A 213 -6.85 -1.99 14.39
N LYS A 214 -6.77 -0.82 13.77
CA LYS A 214 -6.21 0.39 14.42
C LYS A 214 -7.06 0.87 15.61
N GLN A 215 -8.39 0.78 15.52
CA GLN A 215 -9.29 1.13 16.62
C GLN A 215 -9.21 0.15 17.79
N ASN A 216 -8.96 -1.12 17.52
CA ASN A 216 -8.88 -2.19 18.52
C ASN A 216 -7.49 -2.30 19.19
N GLY A 217 -6.73 -1.22 19.23
CA GLY A 217 -5.48 -1.15 19.98
C GLY A 217 -4.22 -1.30 19.14
N ARG A 218 -4.33 -1.33 17.80
CA ARG A 218 -3.21 -1.49 16.86
C ARG A 218 -2.44 -2.81 17.04
N ARG A 219 -1.38 -3.02 16.27
CA ARG A 219 -0.50 -4.22 16.35
C ARG A 219 -1.26 -5.54 16.28
N CYS A 220 -2.35 -5.55 15.55
CA CYS A 220 -3.22 -6.72 15.38
C CYS A 220 -3.68 -6.82 13.93
N ALA A 221 -4.25 -7.98 13.60
CA ALA A 221 -4.91 -8.22 12.33
C ALA A 221 -6.42 -8.31 12.54
N ALA A 222 -7.19 -7.76 11.61
CA ALA A 222 -8.64 -7.90 11.56
C ALA A 222 -9.05 -8.47 10.21
N LEU A 223 -9.90 -9.49 10.25
CA LEU A 223 -10.56 -10.03 9.06
C LEU A 223 -11.82 -9.20 8.81
N PHE A 224 -12.05 -8.81 7.55
CA PHE A 224 -13.24 -8.05 7.18
C PHE A 224 -14.51 -8.83 7.48
N GLU A 225 -15.45 -8.16 8.12
CA GLU A 225 -16.83 -8.58 8.33
C GLU A 225 -17.77 -7.50 7.83
N THR A 226 -18.94 -7.88 7.31
CA THR A 226 -19.93 -6.93 6.76
C THR A 226 -20.34 -5.87 7.79
N SER A 227 -20.45 -6.24 9.06
CA SER A 227 -20.71 -5.36 10.18
C SER A 227 -19.73 -4.18 10.29
N MET A 228 -18.46 -4.39 9.92
CA MET A 228 -17.45 -3.32 9.91
C MET A 228 -17.76 -2.26 8.86
N HIS A 229 -18.24 -2.69 7.70
CA HIS A 229 -18.65 -1.75 6.63
C HIS A 229 -19.87 -0.94 7.04
N GLU A 230 -20.86 -1.59 7.65
CA GLU A 230 -22.07 -0.94 8.19
C GLU A 230 -21.69 0.10 9.25
N ALA A 231 -20.80 -0.24 10.18
CA ALA A 231 -20.34 0.67 11.21
C ALA A 231 -19.62 1.91 10.64
N VAL A 232 -18.80 1.74 9.59
CA VAL A 232 -18.13 2.87 8.90
C VAL A 232 -19.17 3.78 8.21
N GLN A 233 -20.17 3.20 7.56
CA GLN A 233 -21.25 3.97 6.92
C GLN A 233 -22.08 4.71 7.96
N GLU A 234 -22.45 4.05 9.06
CA GLU A 234 -23.23 4.68 10.14
C GLU A 234 -22.46 5.85 10.77
N ARG A 235 -21.15 5.65 11.06
CA ARG A 235 -20.30 6.73 11.57
C ARG A 235 -20.27 7.93 10.62
N ARG A 236 -20.17 7.70 9.31
CA ARG A 236 -20.19 8.76 8.30
C ARG A 236 -21.55 9.49 8.28
N ASN A 237 -22.65 8.74 8.37
CA ASN A 237 -23.98 9.32 8.42
C ASN A 237 -24.14 10.22 9.67
N ILE A 238 -23.69 9.74 10.84
CA ILE A 238 -23.70 10.51 12.08
C ILE A 238 -22.86 11.79 11.94
N GLU A 239 -21.66 11.73 11.33
CA GLU A 239 -20.83 12.91 11.08
C GLU A 239 -21.54 13.96 10.22
N VAL A 240 -22.21 13.52 9.15
CA VAL A 240 -22.98 14.41 8.26
C VAL A 240 -24.17 15.04 8.98
N ASP A 241 -24.92 14.21 9.72
CA ASP A 241 -26.11 14.65 10.44
C ASP A 241 -25.76 15.60 11.59
N LEU A 242 -24.66 15.35 12.31
CA LEU A 242 -24.20 16.18 13.42
C LEU A 242 -23.87 17.63 12.99
N ARG A 243 -23.31 17.82 11.79
CA ARG A 243 -23.06 19.15 11.23
C ARG A 243 -24.36 19.97 11.04
N ALA A 244 -25.48 19.29 10.82
CA ALA A 244 -26.80 19.91 10.70
C ALA A 244 -27.54 20.04 12.03
N ALA A 245 -27.21 19.22 13.02
CA ALA A 245 -27.90 19.13 14.32
C ALA A 245 -27.94 20.46 15.08
N LEU A 246 -26.85 21.25 15.04
CA LEU A 246 -26.81 22.60 15.64
C LEU A 246 -27.84 23.54 15.00
N LYS A 247 -28.00 23.49 13.68
CA LYS A 247 -28.94 24.35 12.95
C LYS A 247 -30.40 23.91 13.15
N ARG A 248 -30.62 22.63 13.46
CA ARG A 248 -31.90 22.03 13.67
C ARG A 248 -32.34 22.06 15.14
N ASN A 249 -31.52 22.59 16.05
CA ASN A 249 -31.75 22.57 17.50
C ASN A 249 -32.01 21.15 18.04
N GLU A 250 -31.27 20.17 17.52
CA GLU A 250 -31.40 18.76 17.92
C GLU A 250 -30.50 18.41 19.12
N LEU A 251 -29.60 19.33 19.54
CA LEU A 251 -28.69 19.14 20.67
C LEU A 251 -29.25 19.82 21.93
N GLU A 252 -29.33 19.04 23.01
CA GLU A 252 -29.86 19.48 24.30
C GLU A 252 -28.90 19.16 25.43
N LEU A 253 -28.85 20.01 26.47
CA LEU A 253 -28.07 19.77 27.69
C LEU A 253 -28.98 19.19 28.77
N PHE A 254 -28.60 17.99 29.21
CA PHE A 254 -29.17 17.36 30.39
C PHE A 254 -28.21 17.58 31.57
N TYR A 255 -28.78 17.69 32.78
CA TYR A 255 -28.00 17.93 33.99
C TYR A 255 -28.17 16.79 34.96
N GLN A 256 -27.09 16.14 35.32
CA GLN A 256 -27.06 15.09 36.33
C GLN A 256 -26.56 15.68 37.65
N PRO A 257 -27.30 15.56 38.79
CA PRO A 257 -26.83 16.08 40.05
C PRO A 257 -25.65 15.27 40.58
N LEU A 258 -24.66 15.97 41.09
CA LEU A 258 -23.55 15.41 41.86
C LEU A 258 -23.90 15.57 43.35
N VAL A 259 -23.97 14.46 44.04
CA VAL A 259 -24.36 14.41 45.46
C VAL A 259 -23.16 14.07 46.35
N SER A 260 -22.97 14.82 47.41
CA SER A 260 -21.99 14.49 48.43
C SER A 260 -22.40 13.19 49.14
N ILE A 261 -21.49 12.24 49.22
CA ILE A 261 -21.72 10.97 49.93
C ILE A 261 -21.84 11.20 51.46
N GLU A 262 -21.15 12.22 51.97
CA GLU A 262 -21.12 12.52 53.42
C GLU A 262 -22.39 13.27 53.88
N THR A 263 -22.83 14.26 53.10
CA THR A 263 -23.95 15.13 53.52
C THR A 263 -25.27 14.81 52.83
N SER A 264 -25.24 13.98 51.75
CA SER A 264 -26.40 13.71 50.88
C SER A 264 -26.97 14.97 50.18
N GLU A 265 -26.20 16.07 50.17
CA GLU A 265 -26.60 17.32 49.50
C GLU A 265 -26.06 17.38 48.08
N ILE A 266 -26.79 18.10 47.23
CA ILE A 266 -26.34 18.37 45.85
C ILE A 266 -25.22 19.40 45.89
N ILE A 267 -24.02 19.02 45.45
CA ILE A 267 -22.82 19.88 45.40
C ILE A 267 -22.53 20.44 44.00
N GLY A 268 -23.24 19.97 43.00
CA GLY A 268 -23.08 20.44 41.63
C GLY A 268 -23.93 19.66 40.64
N TYR A 269 -23.72 19.97 39.35
CA TYR A 269 -24.38 19.28 38.24
C TYR A 269 -23.38 19.00 37.15
N GLU A 270 -23.40 17.79 36.61
CA GLU A 270 -22.71 17.44 35.37
C GLU A 270 -23.60 17.76 34.19
N ALA A 271 -23.09 18.54 33.21
CA ALA A 271 -23.78 18.85 31.98
C ALA A 271 -23.50 17.76 30.95
N LEU A 272 -24.51 17.04 30.54
CA LEU A 272 -24.44 15.91 29.64
C LEU A 272 -25.17 16.23 28.35
N LEU A 273 -24.43 16.32 27.25
CA LEU A 273 -25.00 16.57 25.93
C LEU A 273 -25.85 15.37 25.47
N ARG A 274 -27.01 15.66 24.89
CA ARG A 274 -27.90 14.68 24.26
C ARG A 274 -28.28 15.15 22.85
N TRP A 275 -28.38 14.22 21.92
CA TRP A 275 -28.77 14.52 20.56
C TRP A 275 -30.11 13.84 20.22
N ASN A 276 -31.16 14.66 20.11
CA ASN A 276 -32.47 14.21 19.68
C ASN A 276 -32.56 14.26 18.14
N HIS A 277 -32.06 13.21 17.50
CA HIS A 277 -32.07 13.12 16.04
C HIS A 277 -33.49 12.90 15.53
N SER A 278 -33.88 13.66 14.49
CA SER A 278 -35.26 13.67 13.96
C SER A 278 -35.75 12.30 13.46
N GLU A 279 -34.86 11.43 12.97
CA GLU A 279 -35.20 10.11 12.43
C GLU A 279 -34.76 8.94 13.32
N LYS A 280 -33.61 9.09 14.01
CA LYS A 280 -32.98 8.01 14.78
C LYS A 280 -33.32 8.05 16.28
N GLY A 281 -34.07 9.09 16.72
CA GLY A 281 -34.35 9.30 18.15
C GLY A 281 -33.12 9.78 18.93
N MET A 282 -33.01 9.43 20.20
CA MET A 282 -31.94 9.90 21.06
C MET A 282 -30.62 9.15 20.77
N ILE A 283 -29.61 9.88 20.28
CA ILE A 283 -28.27 9.40 20.09
C ILE A 283 -27.42 9.80 21.28
N MET A 284 -26.68 8.81 21.84
CA MET A 284 -25.88 9.01 23.04
C MET A 284 -24.51 9.63 22.73
N PRO A 285 -23.90 10.36 23.67
CA PRO A 285 -22.63 11.06 23.48
C PRO A 285 -21.46 10.19 23.03
N ASP A 286 -21.37 8.97 23.50
CA ASP A 286 -20.34 7.98 23.13
C ASP A 286 -20.34 7.63 21.63
N VAL A 287 -21.48 7.82 20.97
CA VAL A 287 -21.64 7.57 19.54
C VAL A 287 -21.21 8.78 18.70
N PHE A 288 -21.60 10.01 19.10
CA PHE A 288 -21.37 11.18 18.23
C PHE A 288 -20.19 12.08 18.64
N ILE A 289 -19.78 12.10 19.93
CA ILE A 289 -18.61 12.89 20.35
C ILE A 289 -17.32 12.46 19.64
N PRO A 290 -17.05 11.14 19.43
CA PRO A 290 -15.84 10.72 18.72
C PRO A 290 -15.80 11.12 17.23
N VAL A 291 -16.87 11.69 16.67
CA VAL A 291 -16.95 12.15 15.27
C VAL A 291 -17.22 13.65 15.14
N ALA A 292 -17.33 14.39 16.27
CA ALA A 292 -17.61 15.83 16.33
C ALA A 292 -16.46 16.76 15.91
#